data_418cee29bb8dcaccc7569e8593dc005f
#
_entry.id   418cee29bb8dcaccc7569e8593dc005f
#
_cell.length_a   1.000
_cell.length_b   1.000
_cell.length_c   1.000
_cell.angle_alpha   90.00
_cell.angle_beta   90.00
_cell.angle_gamma   90.00
#
_symmetry.space_group_name_H-M   'P 1'
#
loop_
_entity.id
_entity.type
_entity.pdbx_description
1 polymer ?
#
loop_
_entity_poly.entity_id
_entity_poly.type
_entity_poly.pdbx_seq_one_letter_code
_entity_poly.pdbx_strand_id
1 'polypeptide(L)'
;MVRNGRSLEVAFRESAQPDLRDASLVRALCYGVLRWHYLLQWQADELLTRPLKRGVVELAALIRIGLYQLQWLRVPDHAAVSATVSAADSLGKTNAKGLVNAVLRRFIRERERLPQQIIKGPEAAMSLPGWMLAQVKEDWPEEWLDIINANNGPPPMWLRVNARRGTRERYLDSLGVAGVTGP
;
A
#
# COMPACT_ATOMS: atom_id res chain seq x y z
N MET A 1 -11.28 9.32 -3.44
CA MET A 1 -11.75 8.05 -2.89
C MET A 1 -12.01 8.16 -1.38
N VAL A 2 -10.99 8.22 -0.55
CA VAL A 2 -11.14 8.34 0.93
C VAL A 2 -11.99 9.54 1.36
N ARG A 3 -11.93 10.67 0.63
CA ARG A 3 -12.71 11.88 0.94
C ARG A 3 -14.22 11.75 0.72
N ASN A 4 -14.67 10.88 -0.17
CA ASN A 4 -16.07 10.81 -0.61
C ASN A 4 -16.76 9.49 -0.22
N GLY A 5 -16.12 8.65 0.62
CA GLY A 5 -16.69 7.37 1.04
C GLY A 5 -16.91 6.35 -0.07
N ARG A 6 -16.29 6.56 -1.26
CA ARG A 6 -16.43 5.65 -2.39
C ARG A 6 -15.47 4.47 -2.28
N SER A 7 -15.92 3.29 -2.68
CA SER A 7 -15.04 2.13 -2.79
C SER A 7 -13.99 2.33 -3.88
N LEU A 8 -12.86 1.64 -3.75
CA LEU A 8 -11.78 1.69 -4.74
C LEU A 8 -12.25 1.19 -6.13
N GLU A 9 -13.10 0.18 -6.15
CA GLU A 9 -13.66 -0.35 -7.40
C GLU A 9 -14.54 0.67 -8.15
N VAL A 10 -15.36 1.42 -7.43
CA VAL A 10 -16.14 2.52 -8.01
C VAL A 10 -15.21 3.58 -8.57
N ALA A 11 -14.17 3.96 -7.81
CA ALA A 11 -13.17 4.92 -8.27
C ALA A 11 -12.43 4.45 -9.54
N PHE A 12 -12.10 3.16 -9.65
CA PHE A 12 -11.49 2.61 -10.87
C PHE A 12 -12.41 2.62 -12.08
N ARG A 13 -13.70 2.36 -11.92
CA ARG A 13 -14.67 2.42 -13.03
C ARG A 13 -14.86 3.84 -13.56
N GLU A 14 -14.79 4.84 -12.68
CA GLU A 14 -15.00 6.24 -13.02
C GLU A 14 -13.72 6.95 -13.51
N SER A 15 -12.53 6.38 -13.24
CA SER A 15 -11.27 6.93 -13.70
C SER A 15 -10.96 6.52 -15.13
N ALA A 16 -10.12 7.29 -15.82
CA ALA A 16 -9.55 6.87 -17.09
C ALA A 16 -8.86 5.52 -16.89
N GLN A 17 -9.25 4.52 -17.71
CA GLN A 17 -8.65 3.19 -17.62
C GLN A 17 -7.18 3.28 -18.01
N PRO A 18 -6.27 2.77 -17.18
CA PRO A 18 -4.87 2.69 -17.55
C PRO A 18 -4.69 1.74 -18.73
N ASP A 19 -3.61 1.90 -19.49
CA ASP A 19 -3.22 0.90 -20.48
C ASP A 19 -3.19 -0.49 -19.81
N LEU A 20 -3.58 -1.52 -20.55
CA LEU A 20 -3.61 -2.91 -20.06
C LEU A 20 -2.27 -3.34 -19.45
N ARG A 21 -1.16 -2.81 -19.96
CA ARG A 21 0.19 -3.06 -19.43
C ARG A 21 0.39 -2.51 -18.02
N ASP A 22 -0.21 -1.37 -17.71
CA ASP A 22 -0.03 -0.65 -16.44
C ASP A 22 -1.13 -0.96 -15.42
N ALA A 23 -2.21 -1.60 -15.85
CA ALA A 23 -3.38 -1.86 -15.01
C ALA A 23 -3.04 -2.62 -13.72
N SER A 24 -2.15 -3.61 -13.79
CA SER A 24 -1.70 -4.37 -12.63
C SER A 24 -0.88 -3.52 -11.65
N LEU A 25 0.02 -2.68 -12.16
CA LEU A 25 0.81 -1.77 -11.35
C LEU A 25 -0.08 -0.72 -10.68
N VAL A 26 -0.99 -0.11 -11.41
CA VAL A 26 -1.94 0.88 -10.87
C VAL A 26 -2.77 0.27 -9.74
N ARG A 27 -3.27 -0.96 -9.92
CA ARG A 27 -3.99 -1.68 -8.86
C ARG A 27 -3.10 -1.95 -7.65
N ALA A 28 -1.89 -2.46 -7.87
CA ALA A 28 -0.94 -2.72 -6.79
C ALA A 28 -0.62 -1.46 -5.98
N LEU A 29 -0.39 -0.33 -6.65
CA LEU A 29 -0.16 0.97 -6.00
C LEU A 29 -1.38 1.42 -5.19
N CYS A 30 -2.57 1.37 -5.77
CA CYS A 30 -3.78 1.85 -5.08
C CYS A 30 -4.13 0.99 -3.86
N TYR A 31 -4.18 -0.34 -4.03
CA TYR A 31 -4.48 -1.25 -2.91
C TYR A 31 -3.39 -1.22 -1.85
N GLY A 32 -2.12 -1.19 -2.26
CA GLY A 32 -0.99 -1.16 -1.34
C GLY A 32 -0.93 0.13 -0.52
N VAL A 33 -1.06 1.29 -1.17
CA VAL A 33 -1.08 2.59 -0.46
C VAL A 33 -2.26 2.71 0.50
N LEU A 34 -3.42 2.13 0.16
CA LEU A 34 -4.57 2.14 1.07
C LEU A 34 -4.38 1.19 2.25
N ARG A 35 -3.83 0.00 2.01
CA ARG A 35 -3.53 -0.98 3.06
C ARG A 35 -2.56 -0.39 4.08
N TRP A 36 -1.51 0.26 3.62
CA TRP A 36 -0.47 0.85 4.46
C TRP A 36 -0.68 2.35 4.73
N HIS A 37 -1.93 2.84 4.63
CA HIS A 37 -2.25 4.27 4.69
C HIS A 37 -1.68 4.96 5.94
N TYR A 38 -1.92 4.40 7.12
CA TYR A 38 -1.52 5.03 8.39
C TYR A 38 0.00 5.00 8.56
N LEU A 39 0.65 3.91 8.20
CA LEU A 39 2.11 3.80 8.22
C LEU A 39 2.74 4.82 7.25
N LEU A 40 2.27 4.85 6.01
CA LEU A 40 2.78 5.76 4.98
C LEU A 40 2.52 7.22 5.32
N GLN A 41 1.39 7.53 5.97
CA GLN A 41 1.09 8.88 6.44
C GLN A 41 2.07 9.27 7.55
N TRP A 42 2.26 8.43 8.55
CA TRP A 42 3.21 8.68 9.63
C TRP A 42 4.65 8.87 9.09
N GLN A 43 5.10 7.99 8.19
CA GLN A 43 6.42 8.13 7.56
C GLN A 43 6.55 9.45 6.80
N ALA A 44 5.53 9.83 6.04
CA ALA A 44 5.53 11.10 5.32
C ALA A 44 5.64 12.30 6.28
N ASP A 45 4.90 12.27 7.39
CA ASP A 45 4.91 13.34 8.39
C ASP A 45 6.26 13.46 9.12
N GLU A 46 6.91 12.33 9.45
CA GLU A 46 8.26 12.29 10.03
C GLU A 46 9.35 12.80 9.08
N LEU A 47 9.19 12.52 7.78
CA LEU A 47 10.15 12.91 6.75
C LEU A 47 10.00 14.37 6.30
N LEU A 48 8.85 14.97 6.54
CA LEU A 48 8.59 16.37 6.21
C LEU A 48 9.16 17.29 7.31
N THR A 49 9.85 18.34 6.91
CA THR A 49 10.32 19.38 7.86
C THR A 49 9.18 20.27 8.37
N ARG A 50 8.10 20.36 7.61
CA ARG A 50 6.87 21.07 7.95
C ARG A 50 5.68 20.30 7.40
N PRO A 51 4.57 20.22 8.15
CA PRO A 51 3.35 19.58 7.66
C PRO A 51 2.88 20.16 6.33
N LEU A 52 2.34 19.31 5.48
CA LEU A 52 1.71 19.76 4.24
C LEU A 52 0.50 20.66 4.57
N LYS A 53 0.32 21.72 3.79
CA LYS A 53 -0.87 22.58 3.92
C LYS A 53 -2.14 21.76 3.71
N ARG A 54 -3.20 22.12 4.44
CA ARG A 54 -4.52 21.51 4.24
C ARG A 54 -4.96 21.70 2.78
N GLY A 55 -5.46 20.64 2.16
CA GLY A 55 -5.96 20.67 0.77
C GLY A 55 -4.99 20.18 -0.29
N VAL A 56 -3.72 19.92 0.02
CA VAL A 56 -2.72 19.40 -0.94
C VAL A 56 -2.77 17.86 -0.99
N VAL A 57 -3.97 17.33 -1.22
CA VAL A 57 -4.25 15.87 -1.11
C VAL A 57 -3.50 15.07 -2.14
N GLU A 58 -3.39 15.59 -3.37
CA GLU A 58 -2.70 14.95 -4.48
C GLU A 58 -1.20 14.78 -4.18
N LEU A 59 -0.58 15.81 -3.59
CA LEU A 59 0.82 15.76 -3.21
C LEU A 59 1.07 14.77 -2.07
N ALA A 60 0.19 14.76 -1.06
CA ALA A 60 0.27 13.79 0.02
C ALA A 60 0.09 12.34 -0.50
N ALA A 61 -0.82 12.14 -1.45
CA ALA A 61 -0.99 10.84 -2.10
C ALA A 61 0.25 10.45 -2.91
N LEU A 62 0.82 11.38 -3.67
CA LEU A 62 2.02 11.15 -4.47
C LEU A 62 3.23 10.74 -3.62
N ILE A 63 3.46 11.43 -2.49
CA ILE A 63 4.53 11.06 -1.54
C ILE A 63 4.31 9.64 -1.01
N ARG A 64 3.08 9.29 -0.60
CA ARG A 64 2.76 7.93 -0.12
C ARG A 64 2.94 6.87 -1.19
N ILE A 65 2.60 7.16 -2.44
CA ILE A 65 2.86 6.27 -3.57
C ILE A 65 4.36 6.04 -3.74
N GLY A 66 5.18 7.09 -3.67
CA GLY A 66 6.64 6.97 -3.74
C GLY A 66 7.21 6.13 -2.58
N LEU A 67 6.77 6.39 -1.35
CA LEU A 67 7.18 5.61 -0.18
C LEU A 67 6.77 4.13 -0.29
N TYR A 68 5.57 3.87 -0.82
CA TYR A 68 5.10 2.50 -1.04
C TYR A 68 5.97 1.78 -2.07
N GLN A 69 6.31 2.42 -3.19
CA GLN A 69 7.18 1.83 -4.21
C GLN A 69 8.54 1.45 -3.64
N LEU A 70 9.15 2.32 -2.83
CA LEU A 70 10.47 2.09 -2.22
C LEU A 70 10.49 0.94 -1.21
N GLN A 71 9.35 0.55 -0.65
CA GLN A 71 9.25 -0.46 0.40
C GLN A 71 8.75 -1.83 -0.07
N TRP A 72 7.80 -1.84 -0.98
CA TRP A 72 7.08 -3.08 -1.34
C TRP A 72 7.20 -3.47 -2.82
N LEU A 73 7.61 -2.57 -3.70
CA LEU A 73 7.77 -2.92 -5.10
C LEU A 73 9.23 -3.26 -5.41
N ARG A 74 9.41 -4.22 -6.32
CA ARG A 74 10.74 -4.60 -6.83
C ARG A 74 11.20 -3.62 -7.92
N VAL A 75 11.25 -2.33 -7.56
CA VAL A 75 11.67 -1.25 -8.44
C VAL A 75 12.96 -0.64 -7.86
N PRO A 76 14.00 -0.39 -8.65
CA PRO A 76 15.19 0.30 -8.16
C PRO A 76 14.85 1.67 -7.55
N ASP A 77 15.48 2.01 -6.43
CA ASP A 77 15.20 3.25 -5.68
C ASP A 77 15.23 4.49 -6.58
N HIS A 78 16.23 4.59 -7.46
CA HIS A 78 16.36 5.74 -8.36
C HIS A 78 15.20 5.84 -9.36
N ALA A 79 14.68 4.70 -9.85
CA ALA A 79 13.56 4.66 -10.79
C ALA A 79 12.24 5.06 -10.07
N ALA A 80 12.00 4.52 -8.86
CA ALA A 80 10.84 4.89 -8.05
C ALA A 80 10.82 6.41 -7.73
N VAL A 81 11.97 6.96 -7.34
CA VAL A 81 12.10 8.41 -7.08
C VAL A 81 11.86 9.21 -8.36
N SER A 82 12.51 8.87 -9.48
CA SER A 82 12.39 9.59 -10.75
C SER A 82 10.95 9.59 -11.26
N ALA A 83 10.28 8.43 -11.28
CA ALA A 83 8.90 8.31 -11.73
C ALA A 83 7.94 9.13 -10.86
N THR A 84 8.11 9.06 -9.53
CA THR A 84 7.27 9.80 -8.59
C THR A 84 7.48 11.31 -8.71
N VAL A 85 8.72 11.77 -8.88
CA VAL A 85 9.03 13.19 -9.09
C VAL A 85 8.45 13.69 -10.42
N SER A 86 8.54 12.89 -11.49
CA SER A 86 7.96 13.24 -12.80
C SER A 86 6.43 13.31 -12.74
N ALA A 87 5.78 12.46 -11.98
CA ALA A 87 4.32 12.48 -11.81
C ALA A 87 3.82 13.80 -11.17
N ALA A 88 4.65 14.54 -10.45
CA ALA A 88 4.29 15.87 -9.94
C ALA A 88 3.98 16.87 -11.08
N ASP A 89 4.64 16.75 -12.23
CA ASP A 89 4.35 17.59 -13.40
C ASP A 89 2.96 17.27 -13.98
N SER A 90 2.64 15.99 -14.12
CA SER A 90 1.33 15.53 -14.60
C SER A 90 0.17 15.98 -13.70
N LEU A 91 0.45 16.21 -12.42
CA LEU A 91 -0.51 16.74 -11.45
C LEU A 91 -0.55 18.28 -11.40
N GLY A 92 0.19 18.99 -12.27
CA GLY A 92 0.31 20.45 -12.21
C GLY A 92 1.02 20.95 -10.94
N LYS A 93 1.85 20.13 -10.31
CA LYS A 93 2.56 20.42 -9.06
C LYS A 93 4.08 20.52 -9.28
N THR A 94 4.51 21.06 -10.40
CA THR A 94 5.93 21.20 -10.78
C THR A 94 6.78 21.82 -9.67
N ASN A 95 6.27 22.82 -8.97
CA ASN A 95 6.94 23.46 -7.83
C ASN A 95 7.18 22.52 -6.63
N ALA A 96 6.49 21.39 -6.55
CA ALA A 96 6.63 20.42 -5.48
C ALA A 96 7.65 19.31 -5.79
N LYS A 97 8.23 19.25 -6.99
CA LYS A 97 9.22 18.23 -7.39
C LYS A 97 10.40 18.15 -6.42
N GLY A 98 10.93 19.29 -6.01
CA GLY A 98 12.03 19.37 -5.05
C GLY A 98 11.65 18.75 -3.71
N LEU A 99 10.44 19.02 -3.22
CA LEU A 99 9.94 18.46 -1.97
C LEU A 99 9.76 16.93 -2.08
N VAL A 100 9.12 16.44 -3.14
CA VAL A 100 8.93 14.99 -3.37
C VAL A 100 10.28 14.28 -3.41
N ASN A 101 11.23 14.80 -4.19
CA ASN A 101 12.58 14.25 -4.28
C ASN A 101 13.29 14.24 -2.92
N ALA A 102 13.21 15.35 -2.17
CA ALA A 102 13.84 15.46 -0.86
C ALA A 102 13.29 14.44 0.15
N VAL A 103 11.96 14.29 0.21
CA VAL A 103 11.30 13.34 1.10
C VAL A 103 11.68 11.90 0.76
N LEU A 104 11.60 11.51 -0.51
CA LEU A 104 11.91 10.14 -0.92
C LEU A 104 13.40 9.80 -0.75
N ARG A 105 14.30 10.72 -1.05
CA ARG A 105 15.74 10.53 -0.79
C ARG A 105 16.06 10.50 0.70
N ARG A 106 15.37 11.28 1.51
CA ARG A 106 15.49 11.22 2.97
C ARG A 106 15.03 9.86 3.49
N PHE A 107 13.91 9.33 3.00
CA PHE A 107 13.45 7.99 3.33
C PHE A 107 14.53 6.93 3.04
N ILE A 108 15.13 6.94 1.84
CA ILE A 108 16.17 5.97 1.47
C ILE A 108 17.35 6.01 2.45
N ARG A 109 17.75 7.19 2.92
CA ARG A 109 18.84 7.33 3.89
C ARG A 109 18.47 6.91 5.32
N GLU A 110 17.22 7.06 5.69
CA GLU A 110 16.75 6.87 7.08
C GLU A 110 15.88 5.63 7.27
N ARG A 111 15.63 4.84 6.23
CA ARG A 111 14.69 3.71 6.25
C ARG A 111 14.97 2.65 7.33
N GLU A 112 16.22 2.49 7.74
CA GLU A 112 16.59 1.54 8.80
C GLU A 112 16.28 2.08 10.21
N ARG A 113 16.22 3.40 10.37
CA ARG A 113 15.93 4.07 11.65
C ARG A 113 14.45 4.29 11.90
N LEU A 114 13.66 4.48 10.82
CA LEU A 114 12.23 4.77 10.90
C LEU A 114 11.43 3.68 11.64
N PRO A 115 11.64 2.37 11.41
CA PRO A 115 10.89 1.33 12.11
C PRO A 115 11.02 1.39 13.64
N GLN A 116 12.18 1.81 14.17
CA GLN A 116 12.42 1.93 15.61
C GLN A 116 11.61 3.06 16.25
N GLN A 117 11.16 4.04 15.47
CA GLN A 117 10.35 5.17 15.94
C GLN A 117 8.83 4.87 15.90
N ILE A 118 8.39 3.89 15.11
CA ILE A 118 6.96 3.50 14.95
C ILE A 118 6.33 3.02 16.26
N ILE A 119 7.11 2.55 17.22
CA ILE A 119 6.64 2.09 18.54
C ILE A 119 5.80 3.18 19.27
N LYS A 120 5.92 4.44 18.89
CA LYS A 120 5.16 5.57 19.45
C LYS A 120 3.76 5.75 18.87
N GLY A 121 3.40 5.05 17.78
CA GLY A 121 2.10 5.16 17.14
C GLY A 121 1.50 3.80 16.77
N PRO A 122 0.67 3.18 17.62
CA PRO A 122 0.10 1.86 17.35
C PRO A 122 -0.70 1.82 16.05
N GLU A 123 -1.37 2.90 15.68
CA GLU A 123 -2.11 3.02 14.42
C GLU A 123 -1.17 2.94 13.21
N ALA A 124 -0.05 3.64 13.26
CA ALA A 124 0.96 3.60 12.20
C ALA A 124 1.62 2.21 12.12
N ALA A 125 1.99 1.63 13.27
CA ALA A 125 2.63 0.32 13.33
C ALA A 125 1.73 -0.78 12.75
N MET A 126 0.44 -0.74 13.06
CA MET A 126 -0.54 -1.74 12.62
C MET A 126 -1.24 -1.35 11.31
N SER A 127 -1.03 -0.13 10.82
CA SER A 127 -1.69 0.45 9.65
C SER A 127 -3.22 0.39 9.70
N LEU A 128 -3.79 0.55 10.89
CA LEU A 128 -5.22 0.54 11.16
C LEU A 128 -5.65 1.81 11.92
N PRO A 129 -6.90 2.26 11.75
CA PRO A 129 -7.43 3.33 12.58
C PRO A 129 -7.57 2.88 14.05
N GLY A 130 -7.35 3.79 15.00
CA GLY A 130 -7.35 3.47 16.43
C GLY A 130 -8.62 2.80 16.92
N TRP A 131 -9.79 3.23 16.44
CA TRP A 131 -11.08 2.61 16.80
C TRP A 131 -11.18 1.14 16.36
N MET A 132 -10.66 0.80 15.17
CA MET A 132 -10.67 -0.58 14.67
C MET A 132 -9.65 -1.45 15.43
N LEU A 133 -8.47 -0.89 15.72
CA LEU A 133 -7.47 -1.57 16.53
C LEU A 133 -8.00 -1.88 17.94
N ALA A 134 -8.70 -0.92 18.55
CA ALA A 134 -9.34 -1.12 19.85
C ALA A 134 -10.39 -2.24 19.81
N GLN A 135 -11.27 -2.20 18.80
CA GLN A 135 -12.32 -3.22 18.63
C GLN A 135 -11.74 -4.62 18.42
N VAL A 136 -10.74 -4.77 17.54
CA VAL A 136 -10.10 -6.07 17.31
C VAL A 136 -9.44 -6.61 18.58
N LYS A 137 -8.83 -5.76 19.40
CA LYS A 137 -8.25 -6.17 20.69
C LYS A 137 -9.30 -6.58 21.73
N GLU A 138 -10.45 -5.94 21.70
CA GLU A 138 -11.57 -6.27 22.59
C GLU A 138 -12.21 -7.61 22.22
N ASP A 139 -12.45 -7.83 20.91
CA ASP A 139 -13.13 -9.02 20.41
C ASP A 139 -12.24 -10.27 20.40
N TRP A 140 -10.91 -10.08 20.17
CA TRP A 140 -9.92 -11.18 20.08
C TRP A 140 -8.63 -10.82 20.85
N PRO A 141 -8.67 -10.83 22.19
CA PRO A 141 -7.56 -10.37 23.02
C PRO A 141 -6.25 -11.15 22.84
N GLU A 142 -6.32 -12.43 22.50
CA GLU A 142 -5.15 -13.29 22.30
C GLU A 142 -4.65 -13.27 20.84
N GLU A 143 -5.57 -13.20 19.86
CA GLU A 143 -5.28 -13.37 18.44
C GLU A 143 -5.21 -12.04 17.64
N TRP A 144 -5.48 -10.89 18.29
CA TRP A 144 -5.57 -9.59 17.61
C TRP A 144 -4.36 -9.29 16.72
N LEU A 145 -3.16 -9.67 17.14
CA LEU A 145 -1.94 -9.39 16.40
C LEU A 145 -1.85 -10.22 15.12
N ASP A 146 -2.21 -11.50 15.21
CA ASP A 146 -2.23 -12.42 14.06
C ASP A 146 -3.30 -12.02 13.05
N ILE A 147 -4.47 -11.59 13.53
CA ILE A 147 -5.56 -11.07 12.70
C ILE A 147 -5.09 -9.84 11.91
N ILE A 148 -4.41 -8.89 12.57
CA ILE A 148 -3.91 -7.68 11.90
C ILE A 148 -2.79 -8.01 10.92
N ASN A 149 -1.86 -8.89 11.28
CA ASN A 149 -0.79 -9.33 10.39
C ASN A 149 -1.35 -10.03 9.14
N ALA A 150 -2.34 -10.90 9.31
CA ALA A 150 -3.04 -11.56 8.21
C ALA A 150 -3.77 -10.54 7.31
N ASN A 151 -4.45 -9.55 7.90
CA ASN A 151 -5.13 -8.50 7.16
C ASN A 151 -4.16 -7.61 6.35
N ASN A 152 -2.97 -7.33 6.88
CA ASN A 152 -1.95 -6.54 6.21
C ASN A 152 -1.12 -7.36 5.20
N GLY A 153 -1.19 -8.67 5.28
CA GLY A 153 -0.56 -9.58 4.33
C GLY A 153 -1.27 -9.62 2.96
N PRO A 154 -0.64 -10.24 1.95
CA PRO A 154 -1.34 -10.55 0.71
C PRO A 154 -2.44 -11.57 0.99
N PRO A 155 -3.66 -11.39 0.43
CA PRO A 155 -4.72 -12.38 0.62
C PRO A 155 -4.32 -13.72 -0.01
N PRO A 156 -4.68 -14.86 0.61
CA PRO A 156 -4.46 -16.17 0.00
C PRO A 156 -5.23 -16.29 -1.31
N MET A 157 -4.59 -16.90 -2.30
CA MET A 157 -5.23 -17.16 -3.58
C MET A 157 -6.02 -18.46 -3.51
N TRP A 158 -7.34 -18.34 -3.50
CA TRP A 158 -8.24 -19.48 -3.52
C TRP A 158 -8.66 -19.81 -4.94
N LEU A 159 -8.42 -21.06 -5.37
CA LEU A 159 -8.81 -21.55 -6.69
C LEU A 159 -9.77 -22.74 -6.56
N ARG A 160 -10.82 -22.73 -7.35
CA ARG A 160 -11.71 -23.87 -7.49
C ARG A 160 -11.42 -24.56 -8.81
N VAL A 161 -11.03 -25.83 -8.73
CA VAL A 161 -10.77 -26.66 -9.90
C VAL A 161 -12.07 -26.92 -10.64
N ASN A 162 -12.03 -26.81 -11.97
CA ASN A 162 -13.16 -27.20 -12.83
C ASN A 162 -13.18 -28.73 -12.92
N ALA A 163 -14.10 -29.39 -12.18
CA ALA A 163 -14.24 -30.83 -12.14
C ALA A 163 -14.51 -31.49 -13.50
N ARG A 164 -14.99 -30.73 -14.50
CA ARG A 164 -15.16 -31.22 -15.86
C ARG A 164 -13.85 -31.32 -16.65
N ARG A 165 -12.78 -30.68 -16.18
CA ARG A 165 -11.47 -30.64 -16.85
C ARG A 165 -10.39 -31.46 -16.15
N GLY A 166 -10.62 -31.88 -14.93
CA GLY A 166 -9.64 -32.68 -14.19
C GLY A 166 -9.90 -32.72 -12.69
N THR A 167 -9.04 -33.44 -11.99
CA THR A 167 -9.07 -33.53 -10.55
C THR A 167 -8.20 -32.44 -9.92
N ARG A 168 -8.38 -32.21 -8.64
CA ARG A 168 -7.61 -31.28 -7.84
C ARG A 168 -6.12 -31.66 -7.82
N GLU A 169 -5.83 -32.95 -7.66
CA GLU A 169 -4.47 -33.47 -7.57
C GLU A 169 -3.71 -33.18 -8.88
N ARG A 170 -4.29 -33.50 -10.04
CA ARG A 170 -3.70 -33.20 -11.32
C ARG A 170 -3.47 -31.72 -11.55
N TYR A 171 -4.36 -30.87 -11.04
CA TYR A 171 -4.20 -29.43 -11.15
C TYR A 171 -3.06 -28.92 -10.27
N LEU A 172 -2.94 -29.39 -9.03
CA LEU A 172 -1.83 -29.06 -8.13
C LEU A 172 -0.48 -29.51 -8.70
N ASP A 173 -0.42 -30.73 -9.25
CA ASP A 173 0.79 -31.24 -9.90
C ASP A 173 1.20 -30.33 -11.08
N SER A 174 0.24 -29.86 -11.87
CA SER A 174 0.49 -28.98 -13.02
C SER A 174 1.00 -27.59 -12.61
N LEU A 175 0.70 -27.14 -11.40
CA LEU A 175 1.17 -25.86 -10.86
C LEU A 175 2.56 -25.96 -10.22
N GLY A 176 3.04 -27.15 -9.91
CA GLY A 176 4.31 -27.39 -9.22
C GLY A 176 4.37 -26.75 -7.81
N VAL A 177 3.23 -26.55 -7.17
CA VAL A 177 3.12 -25.93 -5.84
C VAL A 177 2.39 -26.84 -4.88
N ALA A 178 2.83 -26.83 -3.61
CA ALA A 178 2.10 -27.48 -2.55
C ALA A 178 0.80 -26.70 -2.26
N GLY A 179 -0.33 -27.33 -2.54
CA GLY A 179 -1.63 -26.74 -2.23
C GLY A 179 -2.06 -27.04 -0.80
N VAL A 180 -2.57 -26.03 -0.09
CA VAL A 180 -3.25 -26.23 1.19
C VAL A 180 -4.73 -26.46 0.90
N THR A 181 -5.32 -27.46 1.57
CA THR A 181 -6.78 -27.67 1.55
C THR A 181 -7.44 -26.59 2.39
N GLY A 182 -8.30 -25.81 1.77
CA GLY A 182 -9.24 -24.98 2.53
C GLY A 182 -10.30 -25.86 3.24
N PRO A 183 -10.99 -25.26 4.21
CA PRO A 183 -12.13 -25.88 4.87
C PRO A 183 -13.25 -26.24 3.89
#